data_75b5eb9a655e38c37f5421c7d0fbc44a
#
_entry.id   75b5eb9a655e38c37f5421c7d0fbc44a
#
_cell.length_a   1.000
_cell.length_b   1.000
_cell.length_c   1.000
_cell.angle_alpha   90.00
_cell.angle_beta   90.00
_cell.angle_gamma   90.00
#
_symmetry.space_group_name_H-M   'P 1'
#
loop_
_entity.id
_entity.type
_entity.pdbx_description
1 polymer ?
#
loop_
_entity_poly.entity_id
_entity_poly.type
_entity_poly.pdbx_seq_one_letter_code
_entity_poly.pdbx_strand_id
1 'polypeptide(L)'
;MRTWRIHELGDPIDQLTLDEVAEPELEPGRVLVEVDAVGLAFPDVLQCRGEYQVKPPLPYCPGSETAGRVSAVGDGVDQALVGQRVVALGGGLAERVVLPEGSVFT
;
A
#
# COMPACT_ATOMS: atom_id res chain seq x y z
N MET A 1 7.15 -7.46 8.61
CA MET A 1 6.06 -6.53 8.93
C MET A 1 4.70 -7.20 8.79
N ARG A 2 3.67 -6.60 9.35
CA ARG A 2 2.31 -7.11 9.25
C ARG A 2 1.55 -6.42 8.12
N THR A 3 0.73 -7.21 7.42
CA THR A 3 -0.15 -6.70 6.37
C THR A 3 -1.45 -7.51 6.35
N TRP A 4 -2.57 -6.85 6.05
CA TRP A 4 -3.83 -7.53 5.80
C TRP A 4 -3.92 -7.90 4.34
N ARG A 5 -4.13 -9.18 4.05
CA ARG A 5 -4.21 -9.68 2.66
C ARG A 5 -5.35 -10.67 2.49
N ILE A 6 -5.80 -10.81 1.26
CA ILE A 6 -6.65 -11.93 0.84
C ILE A 6 -5.83 -12.90 0.01
N HIS A 7 -6.05 -14.19 0.19
CA HIS A 7 -5.40 -15.26 -0.59
C HIS A 7 -6.36 -15.86 -1.61
N GLU A 8 -7.65 -15.58 -1.47
CA GLU A 8 -8.72 -15.98 -2.40
C GLU A 8 -9.65 -14.80 -2.62
N LEU A 9 -10.27 -14.76 -3.78
CA LEU A 9 -11.33 -13.78 -4.05
C LEU A 9 -12.55 -14.10 -3.20
N GLY A 10 -13.19 -13.08 -2.67
CA GLY A 10 -14.37 -13.20 -1.85
C GLY A 10 -14.63 -11.97 -1.02
N ASP A 11 -15.61 -12.04 -0.13
CA ASP A 11 -15.93 -10.93 0.75
C ASP A 11 -14.76 -10.66 1.70
N PRO A 12 -14.30 -9.41 1.84
CA PRO A 12 -13.18 -9.09 2.73
C PRO A 12 -13.37 -9.55 4.17
N ILE A 13 -14.60 -9.54 4.67
CA ILE A 13 -14.90 -9.99 6.04
C ILE A 13 -14.46 -11.45 6.24
N ASP A 14 -14.63 -12.28 5.21
CA ASP A 14 -14.31 -13.71 5.27
C ASP A 14 -12.87 -14.00 4.87
N GLN A 15 -12.28 -13.18 4.00
CA GLN A 15 -11.02 -13.50 3.33
C GLN A 15 -9.80 -12.78 3.87
N LEU A 16 -9.97 -11.63 4.56
CA LEU A 16 -8.82 -10.90 5.09
C LEU A 16 -8.12 -11.68 6.20
N THR A 17 -6.80 -11.83 6.04
CA THR A 17 -5.93 -12.42 7.05
C THR A 17 -4.78 -11.46 7.37
N LEU A 18 -4.37 -11.45 8.64
CA LEU A 18 -3.21 -10.68 9.07
C LEU A 18 -1.97 -11.55 8.88
N ASP A 19 -1.14 -11.19 7.92
CA ASP A 19 0.03 -11.95 7.54
C ASP A 19 1.32 -11.26 7.98
N GLU A 20 2.32 -12.05 8.35
CA GLU A 20 3.70 -11.58 8.47
C GLU A 20 4.38 -11.73 7.12
N VAL A 21 4.98 -10.64 6.64
CA VAL A 21 5.68 -10.60 5.35
C VAL A 21 7.02 -9.91 5.51
N ALA A 22 7.92 -10.15 4.55
CA ALA A 22 9.18 -9.43 4.51
C ALA A 22 8.96 -7.93 4.33
N GLU A 23 9.90 -7.13 4.82
CA GLU A 23 9.88 -5.68 4.58
C GLU A 23 9.98 -5.42 3.07
N PRO A 24 9.23 -4.42 2.54
CA PRO A 24 9.34 -4.11 1.12
C PRO A 24 10.72 -3.54 0.79
N GLU A 25 11.21 -3.88 -0.40
CA GLU A 25 12.51 -3.39 -0.86
C GLU A 25 12.37 -2.00 -1.49
N LEU A 26 13.26 -1.10 -1.10
CA LEU A 26 13.31 0.24 -1.66
C LEU A 26 14.13 0.24 -2.94
N GLU A 27 13.48 0.56 -4.05
CA GLU A 27 14.07 0.57 -5.39
C GLU A 27 14.30 2.02 -5.86
N PRO A 28 15.15 2.24 -6.90
CA PRO A 28 15.31 3.56 -7.48
C PRO A 28 13.97 4.14 -7.94
N GLY A 29 13.80 5.45 -7.74
CA GLY A 29 12.57 6.15 -8.12
C GLY A 29 11.40 5.94 -7.18
N ARG A 30 11.59 5.21 -6.08
CA ARG A 30 10.53 4.86 -5.15
C ARG A 30 10.74 5.49 -3.78
N VAL A 31 9.66 5.52 -3.01
CA VAL A 31 9.59 6.13 -1.69
C VAL A 31 9.06 5.09 -0.71
N LEU A 32 9.72 4.96 0.43
CA LEU A 32 9.28 4.13 1.53
C LEU A 32 8.45 4.97 2.51
N VAL A 33 7.20 4.58 2.71
CA VAL A 33 6.27 5.29 3.58
C VAL A 33 5.93 4.43 4.78
N GLU A 34 6.11 4.99 5.98
CA GLU A 34 5.56 4.45 7.22
C GLU A 34 4.09 4.82 7.26
N VAL A 35 3.21 3.82 7.28
CA VAL A 35 1.77 4.03 7.14
C VAL A 35 1.14 4.34 8.48
N ASP A 36 0.44 5.47 8.56
CA ASP A 36 -0.34 5.87 9.74
C ASP A 36 -1.82 5.55 9.57
N ALA A 37 -2.34 5.67 8.35
CA ALA A 37 -3.74 5.45 8.07
C ALA A 37 -3.95 5.01 6.61
N VAL A 38 -4.99 4.24 6.38
CA VAL A 38 -5.37 3.75 5.06
C VAL A 38 -6.84 4.09 4.81
N GLY A 39 -7.12 4.73 3.68
CA GLY A 39 -8.48 4.97 3.24
C GLY A 39 -8.99 3.76 2.45
N LEU A 40 -10.11 3.21 2.89
CA LEU A 40 -10.80 2.13 2.18
C LEU A 40 -12.00 2.71 1.46
N ALA A 41 -12.20 2.26 0.23
CA ALA A 41 -13.30 2.70 -0.62
C ALA A 41 -14.01 1.50 -1.24
N PHE A 42 -15.16 1.75 -1.85
CA PHE A 42 -15.94 0.68 -2.48
C PHE A 42 -15.16 -0.13 -3.52
N PRO A 43 -14.31 0.48 -4.37
CA PRO A 43 -13.47 -0.30 -5.28
C PRO A 43 -12.57 -1.33 -4.59
N ASP A 44 -12.09 -1.06 -3.39
CA ASP A 44 -11.27 -2.03 -2.63
C ASP A 44 -12.07 -3.29 -2.32
N VAL A 45 -13.34 -3.13 -1.95
CA VAL A 45 -14.24 -4.26 -1.68
C VAL A 45 -14.50 -5.05 -2.96
N LEU A 46 -14.77 -4.35 -4.07
CA LEU A 46 -15.01 -4.99 -5.36
C LEU A 46 -13.80 -5.76 -5.85
N GLN A 47 -12.60 -5.23 -5.66
CA GLN A 47 -11.36 -5.92 -6.01
C GLN A 47 -11.18 -7.21 -5.21
N CYS A 48 -11.48 -7.18 -3.91
CA CYS A 48 -11.43 -8.39 -3.09
C CYS A 48 -12.40 -9.46 -3.59
N ARG A 49 -13.57 -9.05 -4.05
CA ARG A 49 -14.59 -9.97 -4.57
C ARG A 49 -14.31 -10.43 -5.99
N GLY A 50 -13.35 -9.83 -6.69
CA GLY A 50 -13.09 -10.10 -8.10
C GLY A 50 -14.15 -9.52 -9.03
N GLU A 51 -14.87 -8.49 -8.57
CA GLU A 51 -15.98 -7.87 -9.30
C GLU A 51 -15.60 -6.51 -9.92
N TYR A 52 -14.36 -6.09 -9.74
CA TYR A 52 -13.85 -4.85 -10.32
C TYR A 52 -13.26 -5.10 -11.71
N GLN A 53 -13.12 -4.03 -12.50
CA GLN A 53 -12.57 -4.10 -13.87
C GLN A 53 -11.18 -4.73 -13.91
N VAL A 54 -10.36 -4.41 -12.94
CA VAL A 54 -9.02 -4.99 -12.80
C VAL A 54 -9.05 -5.99 -11.66
N LYS A 55 -8.69 -7.24 -11.97
CA LYS A 55 -8.56 -8.28 -10.94
C LYS A 55 -7.13 -8.27 -10.43
N PRO A 56 -6.92 -8.06 -9.13
CA PRO A 56 -5.57 -8.03 -8.58
C PRO A 56 -4.96 -9.43 -8.57
N PRO A 57 -3.62 -9.54 -8.70
CA PRO A 57 -2.95 -10.80 -8.44
C PRO A 57 -3.07 -11.16 -6.95
N LEU A 58 -3.17 -12.44 -6.65
CA LEU A 58 -3.24 -12.93 -5.27
C LEU A 58 -1.85 -13.40 -4.81
N PRO A 59 -1.50 -13.23 -3.53
CA PRO A 59 -2.28 -12.56 -2.48
C PRO A 59 -2.36 -11.04 -2.71
N TYR A 60 -3.49 -10.44 -2.33
CA TYR A 60 -3.75 -9.03 -2.56
C TYR A 60 -3.97 -8.28 -1.24
N CYS A 61 -3.32 -7.13 -1.10
CA CYS A 61 -3.49 -6.22 0.03
C CYS A 61 -4.40 -5.07 -0.40
N PRO A 62 -5.64 -4.99 0.10
CA PRO A 62 -6.53 -3.91 -0.27
C PRO A 62 -6.14 -2.58 0.36
N GLY A 63 -6.63 -1.50 -0.20
CA GLY A 63 -6.39 -0.13 0.24
C GLY A 63 -5.73 0.68 -0.85
N SER A 64 -6.41 1.71 -1.32
CA SER A 64 -5.97 2.52 -2.47
C SER A 64 -5.44 3.89 -2.09
N GLU A 65 -5.63 4.31 -0.85
CA GLU A 65 -5.17 5.61 -0.37
C GLU A 65 -4.46 5.43 0.98
N THR A 66 -3.29 6.01 1.09
CA THR A 66 -2.43 5.87 2.27
C THR A 66 -2.01 7.25 2.76
N ALA A 67 -1.95 7.42 4.06
CA ALA A 67 -1.35 8.59 4.69
C ALA A 67 -0.26 8.12 5.64
N GLY A 68 0.84 8.84 5.69
CA GLY A 68 1.95 8.46 6.54
C GLY A 68 3.11 9.42 6.44
N ARG A 69 4.30 8.90 6.72
CA ARG A 69 5.53 9.69 6.73
C ARG A 69 6.60 8.96 5.92
N VAL A 70 7.31 9.72 5.12
CA VAL A 70 8.43 9.16 4.34
C VAL A 70 9.57 8.84 5.28
N SER A 71 10.03 7.59 5.27
CA SER A 71 11.16 7.15 6.08
C SER A 71 12.45 7.00 5.27
N ALA A 72 12.35 6.74 3.97
CA ALA A 72 13.50 6.63 3.08
C ALA A 72 13.08 6.86 1.63
N VAL A 73 14.04 7.22 0.80
CA VAL A 73 13.83 7.41 -0.64
C VAL A 73 14.88 6.63 -1.41
N GLY A 74 14.50 6.11 -2.57
CA GLY A 74 15.41 5.44 -3.49
C GLY A 74 16.23 6.42 -4.31
N ASP A 75 17.18 5.88 -5.05
CA ASP A 75 18.05 6.69 -5.92
C ASP A 75 17.21 7.51 -6.91
N GLY A 76 17.59 8.77 -7.10
CA GLY A 76 16.91 9.68 -8.01
C GLY A 76 15.76 10.46 -7.40
N VAL A 77 15.35 10.14 -6.16
CA VAL A 77 14.30 10.85 -5.44
C VAL A 77 14.92 11.89 -4.52
N ASP A 78 14.28 13.06 -4.39
CA ASP A 78 14.76 14.15 -3.54
C ASP A 78 14.78 13.71 -2.07
N GLN A 79 15.95 13.78 -1.46
CA GLN A 79 16.18 13.47 -0.04
C GLN A 79 15.36 14.36 0.90
N ALA A 80 14.94 15.53 0.46
CA ALA A 80 14.12 16.44 1.26
C ALA A 80 12.75 15.86 1.61
N LEU A 81 12.30 14.83 0.88
CA LEU A 81 11.06 14.11 1.21
C LEU A 81 11.15 13.34 2.53
N VAL A 82 12.33 12.91 2.93
CA VAL A 82 12.49 12.11 4.16
C VAL A 82 12.01 12.91 5.37
N GLY A 83 11.13 12.32 6.16
CA GLY A 83 10.51 12.95 7.32
C GLY A 83 9.24 13.73 7.03
N GLN A 84 8.89 13.93 5.76
CA GLN A 84 7.67 14.65 5.37
C GLN A 84 6.44 13.78 5.59
N ARG A 85 5.35 14.42 6.02
CA ARG A 85 4.02 13.79 6.04
C ARG A 85 3.45 13.83 4.64
N VAL A 86 2.90 12.69 4.20
CA VAL A 86 2.42 12.54 2.83
C VAL A 86 1.08 11.82 2.79
N VAL A 87 0.37 12.04 1.68
CA VAL A 87 -0.70 11.15 1.23
C VAL A 87 -0.21 10.48 -0.04
N ALA A 88 -0.66 9.26 -0.28
CA ALA A 88 -0.21 8.49 -1.42
C ALA A 88 -1.35 7.70 -2.05
N LEU A 89 -1.26 7.49 -3.35
CA LEU A 89 -2.17 6.63 -4.09
C LEU A 89 -1.55 5.24 -4.17
N GLY A 90 -2.27 4.25 -3.64
CA GLY A 90 -1.79 2.88 -3.55
C GLY A 90 -1.31 2.51 -2.16
N GLY A 91 -0.62 1.41 -2.07
CA GLY A 91 -0.04 0.90 -0.83
C GLY A 91 -0.85 -0.20 -0.21
N GLY A 92 -1.89 0.12 0.51
CA GLY A 92 -2.74 -0.87 1.15
C GLY A 92 -2.56 -0.98 2.67
N LEU A 93 -3.22 -1.98 3.23
CA LEU A 93 -3.28 -2.25 4.67
C LEU A 93 -2.00 -2.93 5.17
N ALA A 94 -0.90 -2.20 5.16
CA ALA A 94 0.42 -2.67 5.57
C ALA A 94 1.09 -1.63 6.45
N GLU A 95 2.05 -2.05 7.26
CA GLU A 95 2.77 -1.14 8.14
C GLU A 95 3.67 -0.19 7.36
N ARG A 96 4.28 -0.67 6.29
CA ARG A 96 5.14 0.12 5.40
C ARG A 96 4.85 -0.24 3.95
N VAL A 97 4.95 0.76 3.07
CA VAL A 97 4.74 0.55 1.63
C VAL A 97 5.83 1.26 0.85
N VAL A 98 6.17 0.69 -0.31
CA VAL A 98 7.09 1.29 -1.28
C VAL A 98 6.30 1.66 -2.51
N LEU A 99 6.30 2.94 -2.86
CA LEU A 99 5.48 3.48 -3.94
C LEU A 99 6.33 4.34 -4.88
N PRO A 100 5.92 4.43 -6.16
CA PRO A 100 6.57 5.38 -7.09
C PRO A 100 6.48 6.80 -6.55
N GLU A 101 7.51 7.59 -6.78
CA GLU A 101 7.55 9.01 -6.36
C GLU A 101 6.32 9.78 -6.84
N GLY A 102 5.88 9.54 -8.08
CA GLY A 102 4.73 10.22 -8.66
C GLY A 102 3.39 9.92 -8.00
N SER A 103 3.33 8.91 -7.14
CA SER A 103 2.12 8.54 -6.39
C SER A 103 2.07 9.14 -4.99
N VAL A 104 3.10 9.90 -4.59
CA VAL A 104 3.26 10.42 -3.23
C VAL A 104 3.17 11.95 -3.26
N PHE A 105 2.36 12.52 -2.37
CA PHE A 105 2.08 13.96 -2.32
C PHE A 105 2.27 14.50 -0.91
N THR A 106 2.99 15.60 -0.80
CA THR A 106 3.18 16.30 0.47
C THR A 106 2.01 17.18 0.85
#